data_9ee4f3ab29591d5a6cb67d4cd3ba8283
#
_entry.id   9ee4f3ab29591d5a6cb67d4cd3ba8283
#
_cell.length_a   1.000
_cell.length_b   1.000
_cell.length_c   1.000
_cell.angle_alpha   90.00
_cell.angle_beta   90.00
_cell.angle_gamma   90.00
#
_symmetry.space_group_name_H-M   'P 1'
#
loop_
_entity.id
_entity.type
_entity.pdbx_description
1 polymer ?
#
loop_
_entity_poly.entity_id
_entity_poly.type
_entity_poly.pdbx_seq_one_letter_code
_entity_poly.pdbx_strand_id
1 'polypeptide(L)'
;MDNAIFPNKFKAALAAHQVQIGCWCALANPISTEVLGLAGFDWLVLDAEHAPNDVTTLIPQLMALKGSSSAQVVRVPTNEPIIIKRMLDIGFYNFLVPFVETAEQAAQAVASTRYPPEGIRGVSVSHRGNMFGTVPDYFAQSNKNISIL
;
A
#
# COMPACT_ATOMS: atom_id res chain seq x y z
N MET A 1 3.67 -21.37 6.08
CA MET A 1 3.06 -20.02 6.15
C MET A 1 2.83 -19.58 4.72
N ASP A 2 1.57 -19.30 4.38
CA ASP A 2 1.27 -18.80 3.04
C ASP A 2 1.71 -17.33 2.98
N ASN A 3 2.90 -17.09 2.44
CA ASN A 3 3.48 -15.76 2.29
C ASN A 3 3.04 -15.09 0.98
N ALA A 4 1.90 -15.51 0.44
CA ALA A 4 1.39 -14.94 -0.79
C ALA A 4 0.97 -13.48 -0.56
N ILE A 5 1.79 -12.55 -1.05
CA ILE A 5 1.46 -11.12 -1.11
C ILE A 5 0.36 -10.87 -2.14
N PHE A 6 0.28 -11.73 -3.14
CA PHE A 6 -0.64 -11.66 -4.26
C PHE A 6 -1.53 -12.91 -4.33
N PRO A 7 -2.76 -12.81 -4.84
CA PRO A 7 -3.39 -11.59 -5.37
C PRO A 7 -3.84 -10.60 -4.29
N ASN A 8 -3.96 -9.32 -4.66
CA ASN A 8 -4.47 -8.26 -3.78
C ASN A 8 -5.99 -8.42 -3.55
N LYS A 9 -6.35 -8.95 -2.38
CA LYS A 9 -7.75 -9.25 -2.02
C LYS A 9 -8.62 -7.99 -1.94
N PHE A 10 -8.07 -6.89 -1.43
CA PHE A 10 -8.78 -5.60 -1.34
C PHE A 10 -9.13 -5.07 -2.73
N LYS A 11 -8.17 -5.08 -3.65
CA LYS A 11 -8.40 -4.70 -5.05
C LYS A 11 -9.49 -5.57 -5.70
N ALA A 12 -9.46 -6.88 -5.45
CA ALA A 12 -10.45 -7.80 -5.98
C ALA A 12 -11.86 -7.53 -5.41
N ALA A 13 -11.97 -7.25 -4.10
CA ALA A 13 -13.23 -6.89 -3.46
C ALA A 13 -13.82 -5.59 -4.02
N LEU A 14 -12.99 -4.56 -4.23
CA LEU A 14 -13.42 -3.32 -4.87
C LEU A 14 -13.93 -3.55 -6.30
N ALA A 15 -13.20 -4.35 -7.09
CA ALA A 15 -13.61 -4.69 -8.46
C ALA A 15 -14.91 -5.50 -8.50
N ALA A 16 -15.20 -6.27 -7.46
CA ALA A 16 -16.44 -7.02 -7.29
C ALA A 16 -17.58 -6.19 -6.67
N HIS A 17 -17.40 -4.89 -6.47
CA HIS A 17 -18.35 -3.98 -5.82
C HIS A 17 -18.81 -4.44 -4.42
N GLN A 18 -17.95 -5.16 -3.71
CA GLN A 18 -18.21 -5.56 -2.34
C GLN A 18 -18.02 -4.36 -1.40
N VAL A 19 -18.97 -4.17 -0.48
CA VAL A 19 -18.85 -3.15 0.56
C VAL A 19 -17.65 -3.49 1.44
N GLN A 20 -16.79 -2.52 1.66
CA GLN A 20 -15.59 -2.64 2.49
C GLN A 20 -15.65 -1.59 3.60
N ILE A 21 -15.58 -2.01 4.85
CA ILE A 21 -15.62 -1.14 6.03
C ILE A 21 -14.23 -1.06 6.63
N GLY A 22 -13.71 0.15 6.76
CA GLY A 22 -12.36 0.35 7.27
C GLY A 22 -12.25 1.42 8.35
N CYS A 23 -11.02 1.61 8.83
CA CYS A 23 -10.71 2.59 9.86
C CYS A 23 -9.46 3.39 9.51
N TRP A 24 -9.42 4.63 10.02
CA TRP A 24 -8.30 5.55 9.84
C TRP A 24 -7.30 5.43 10.98
N CYS A 25 -6.01 5.21 10.69
CA CYS A 25 -4.93 5.09 11.65
C CYS A 25 -4.06 6.37 11.60
N ALA A 26 -4.31 7.30 12.50
CA ALA A 26 -3.64 8.60 12.54
C ALA A 26 -2.68 8.79 13.73
N LEU A 27 -2.52 7.78 14.60
CA LEU A 27 -1.72 7.91 15.83
C LEU A 27 -0.22 7.61 15.64
N ALA A 28 0.19 7.17 14.46
CA ALA A 28 1.57 6.78 14.14
C ALA A 28 2.20 5.80 15.16
N ASN A 29 1.38 4.94 15.75
CA ASN A 29 1.79 4.05 16.83
C ASN A 29 1.47 2.58 16.48
N PRO A 30 2.48 1.67 16.49
CA PRO A 30 2.27 0.28 16.10
C PRO A 30 1.31 -0.49 17.03
N ILE A 31 1.24 -0.16 18.32
CA ILE A 31 0.34 -0.83 19.26
C ILE A 31 -1.12 -0.49 18.94
N SER A 32 -1.45 0.78 18.71
CA SER A 32 -2.80 1.16 18.30
C SER A 32 -3.18 0.58 16.95
N THR A 33 -2.23 0.49 16.03
CA THR A 33 -2.44 -0.12 14.72
C THR A 33 -2.68 -1.63 14.84
N GLU A 34 -1.99 -2.33 15.73
CA GLU A 34 -2.22 -3.75 16.04
C GLU A 34 -3.62 -3.98 16.59
N VAL A 35 -4.06 -3.18 17.57
CA VAL A 35 -5.42 -3.25 18.13
C VAL A 35 -6.48 -3.09 17.04
N LEU A 36 -6.32 -2.11 16.15
CA LEU A 36 -7.23 -1.90 15.01
C LEU A 36 -7.18 -3.07 14.02
N GLY A 37 -6.00 -3.66 13.81
CA GLY A 37 -5.81 -4.84 12.96
C GLY A 37 -6.54 -6.10 13.45
N LEU A 38 -6.86 -6.15 14.75
CA LEU A 38 -7.63 -7.24 15.38
C LEU A 38 -9.14 -6.93 15.46
N ALA A 39 -9.55 -5.70 15.18
CA ALA A 39 -10.93 -5.25 15.31
C ALA A 39 -11.89 -5.71 14.20
N GLY A 40 -11.37 -6.35 13.14
CA GLY A 40 -12.19 -6.95 12.08
C GLY A 40 -12.55 -5.99 10.94
N PHE A 41 -11.86 -4.88 10.78
CA PHE A 41 -12.02 -4.00 9.62
C PHE A 41 -11.50 -4.67 8.34
N ASP A 42 -12.14 -4.39 7.20
CA ASP A 42 -11.70 -4.88 5.88
C ASP A 42 -10.41 -4.19 5.44
N TRP A 43 -10.22 -2.92 5.83
CA TRP A 43 -9.02 -2.14 5.52
C TRP A 43 -8.68 -1.14 6.63
N LEU A 44 -7.39 -0.77 6.69
CA LEU A 44 -6.89 0.28 7.57
C LEU A 44 -6.08 1.27 6.73
N VAL A 45 -6.43 2.57 6.78
CA VAL A 45 -5.61 3.63 6.20
C VAL A 45 -4.59 4.11 7.20
N LEU A 46 -3.32 3.89 6.90
CA LEU A 46 -2.20 4.50 7.61
C LEU A 46 -1.93 5.85 6.96
N ASP A 47 -2.25 6.91 7.68
CA ASP A 47 -2.22 8.27 7.16
C ASP A 47 -0.82 8.87 7.22
N ALA A 48 -0.24 9.19 6.06
CA ALA A 48 1.04 9.90 5.97
C ALA A 48 0.91 11.33 5.41
N GLU A 49 -0.33 11.82 5.24
CA GLU A 49 -0.58 13.20 4.83
C GLU A 49 -0.83 14.11 6.04
N HIS A 50 -1.78 13.76 6.91
CA HIS A 50 -2.19 14.59 8.04
C HIS A 50 -1.89 13.99 9.41
N ALA A 51 -1.20 12.86 9.47
CA ALA A 51 -0.70 12.25 10.69
C ALA A 51 0.84 12.23 10.71
N PRO A 52 1.48 12.10 11.88
CA PRO A 52 2.94 12.15 12.01
C PRO A 52 3.60 10.85 11.53
N ASN A 53 3.21 10.35 10.36
CA ASN A 53 3.75 9.16 9.73
C ASN A 53 4.73 9.51 8.60
N ASP A 54 5.83 8.80 8.61
CA ASP A 54 6.79 8.74 7.51
C ASP A 54 7.17 7.29 7.20
N VAL A 55 8.09 7.06 6.28
CA VAL A 55 8.56 5.72 5.91
C VAL A 55 9.03 4.92 7.13
N THR A 56 9.70 5.57 8.09
CA THR A 56 10.29 4.90 9.26
C THR A 56 9.25 4.52 10.30
N THR A 57 8.23 5.35 10.51
CA THR A 57 7.14 5.07 11.44
C THR A 57 6.10 4.10 10.88
N LEU A 58 5.97 4.02 9.56
CA LEU A 58 5.05 3.09 8.88
C LEU A 58 5.54 1.65 8.90
N ILE A 59 6.86 1.41 8.87
CA ILE A 59 7.42 0.05 8.88
C ILE A 59 6.97 -0.76 10.12
N PRO A 60 7.13 -0.28 11.37
CA PRO A 60 6.68 -1.02 12.55
C PRO A 60 5.15 -1.21 12.58
N GLN A 61 4.36 -0.29 12.04
CA GLN A 61 2.91 -0.46 11.92
C GLN A 61 2.55 -1.56 10.92
N LEU A 62 3.23 -1.64 9.76
CA LEU A 62 3.09 -2.77 8.84
C LEU A 62 3.53 -4.10 9.46
N MET A 63 4.52 -4.08 10.35
CA MET A 63 4.93 -5.29 11.10
C MET A 63 3.86 -5.71 12.10
N ALA A 64 3.24 -4.77 12.79
CA ALA A 64 2.14 -5.00 13.72
C ALA A 64 0.89 -5.59 13.02
N LEU A 65 0.66 -5.22 11.77
CA LEU A 65 -0.44 -5.76 10.94
C LEU A 65 -0.11 -7.09 10.26
N LYS A 66 1.08 -7.65 10.50
CA LYS A 66 1.44 -8.94 9.92
C LYS A 66 0.58 -10.05 10.54
N GLY A 67 -0.30 -10.61 9.74
CA GLY A 67 -1.28 -11.62 10.20
C GLY A 67 -2.69 -11.06 10.41
N SER A 68 -2.89 -9.74 10.36
CA SER A 68 -4.23 -9.16 10.27
C SER A 68 -4.87 -9.47 8.93
N SER A 69 -6.19 -9.65 8.92
CA SER A 69 -6.99 -9.77 7.69
C SER A 69 -7.25 -8.42 7.01
N SER A 70 -7.07 -7.31 7.74
CA SER A 70 -7.29 -5.96 7.20
C SER A 70 -6.28 -5.61 6.13
N ALA A 71 -6.73 -5.13 4.98
CA ALA A 71 -5.86 -4.61 3.94
C ALA A 71 -5.19 -3.31 4.41
N GLN A 72 -3.87 -3.22 4.22
CA GLN A 72 -3.13 -2.01 4.55
C GLN A 72 -3.20 -1.03 3.38
N VAL A 73 -3.78 0.13 3.61
CA VAL A 73 -3.84 1.26 2.68
C VAL A 73 -2.97 2.38 3.23
N VAL A 74 -2.15 3.01 2.40
CA VAL A 74 -1.45 4.23 2.80
C VAL A 74 -2.06 5.44 2.11
N ARG A 75 -2.37 6.49 2.88
CA ARG A 75 -2.58 7.80 2.30
C ARG A 75 -1.22 8.50 2.20
N VAL A 76 -0.75 8.69 0.97
CA VAL A 76 0.53 9.38 0.71
C VAL A 76 0.37 10.89 0.92
N PRO A 77 1.45 11.62 1.30
CA PRO A 77 1.36 13.07 1.50
C PRO A 77 1.17 13.85 0.20
N THR A 78 1.64 13.33 -0.90
CA THR A 78 1.58 13.98 -2.23
C THR A 78 1.57 12.95 -3.35
N ASN A 79 1.10 13.37 -4.55
CA ASN A 79 1.19 12.58 -5.78
C ASN A 79 2.59 12.66 -6.40
N GLU A 80 3.61 12.21 -5.65
CA GLU A 80 5.01 12.29 -6.06
C GLU A 80 5.63 10.90 -6.28
N PRO A 81 6.25 10.63 -7.45
CA PRO A 81 6.80 9.31 -7.78
C PRO A 81 7.80 8.79 -6.77
N ILE A 82 8.62 9.66 -6.16
CA ILE A 82 9.64 9.25 -5.18
C ILE A 82 8.98 8.72 -3.92
N ILE A 83 7.97 9.40 -3.40
CA ILE A 83 7.24 8.99 -2.18
C ILE A 83 6.47 7.70 -2.45
N ILE A 84 5.74 7.63 -3.55
CA ILE A 84 4.97 6.44 -3.95
C ILE A 84 5.89 5.21 -4.04
N LYS A 85 7.04 5.34 -4.71
CA LYS A 85 8.04 4.28 -4.80
C LYS A 85 8.51 3.80 -3.42
N ARG A 86 8.83 4.73 -2.51
CA ARG A 86 9.29 4.40 -1.16
C ARG A 86 8.22 3.64 -0.36
N MET A 87 6.95 4.02 -0.49
CA MET A 87 5.84 3.31 0.16
C MET A 87 5.63 1.90 -0.42
N LEU A 88 5.77 1.74 -1.74
CA LEU A 88 5.76 0.42 -2.39
C LEU A 88 6.91 -0.47 -1.87
N ASP A 89 8.10 0.10 -1.74
CA ASP A 89 9.29 -0.64 -1.35
C ASP A 89 9.25 -1.10 0.12
N ILE A 90 8.55 -0.36 1.01
CA ILE A 90 8.30 -0.83 2.39
C ILE A 90 7.13 -1.82 2.50
N GLY A 91 6.31 -1.99 1.44
CA GLY A 91 5.33 -3.07 1.34
C GLY A 91 3.87 -2.66 1.33
N PHE A 92 3.54 -1.42 0.99
CA PHE A 92 2.16 -1.06 0.66
C PHE A 92 1.84 -1.45 -0.79
N TYR A 93 0.60 -1.90 -0.99
CA TYR A 93 0.04 -2.26 -2.30
C TYR A 93 -1.28 -1.54 -2.58
N ASN A 94 -1.81 -0.81 -1.59
CA ASN A 94 -3.03 -0.03 -1.71
C ASN A 94 -2.72 1.41 -1.33
N PHE A 95 -3.06 2.34 -2.20
CA PHE A 95 -2.72 3.76 -2.10
C PHE A 95 -3.98 4.61 -2.12
N LEU A 96 -4.05 5.59 -1.25
CA LEU A 96 -4.95 6.73 -1.33
C LEU A 96 -4.09 7.95 -1.68
N VAL A 97 -4.29 8.48 -2.88
CA VAL A 97 -3.50 9.61 -3.40
C VAL A 97 -4.34 10.88 -3.31
N PRO A 98 -3.93 11.86 -2.48
CA PRO A 98 -4.70 13.07 -2.30
C PRO A 98 -4.57 14.04 -3.49
N PHE A 99 -5.51 14.99 -3.60
CA PHE A 99 -5.49 16.10 -4.54
C PHE A 99 -5.30 15.71 -6.01
N VAL A 100 -5.91 14.60 -6.42
CA VAL A 100 -5.97 14.20 -7.83
C VAL A 100 -7.19 14.85 -8.45
N GLU A 101 -6.96 15.93 -9.20
CA GLU A 101 -8.01 16.79 -9.76
C GLU A 101 -8.12 16.68 -11.28
N THR A 102 -7.10 16.12 -11.95
CA THR A 102 -7.07 15.97 -13.41
C THR A 102 -6.74 14.55 -13.85
N ALA A 103 -7.08 14.23 -15.09
CA ALA A 103 -6.75 12.94 -15.70
C ALA A 103 -5.24 12.70 -15.79
N GLU A 104 -4.46 13.75 -16.02
CA GLU A 104 -3.00 13.70 -16.08
C GLU A 104 -2.40 13.35 -14.73
N GLN A 105 -2.92 13.93 -13.63
CA GLN A 105 -2.50 13.62 -12.28
C GLN A 105 -2.87 12.17 -11.91
N ALA A 106 -4.04 11.69 -12.32
CA ALA A 106 -4.42 10.29 -12.14
C ALA A 106 -3.49 9.34 -12.91
N ALA A 107 -3.18 9.67 -14.17
CA ALA A 107 -2.24 8.90 -14.98
C ALA A 107 -0.82 8.87 -14.36
N GLN A 108 -0.35 10.00 -13.83
CA GLN A 108 0.93 10.08 -13.11
C GLN A 108 0.93 9.18 -11.87
N ALA A 109 -0.12 9.20 -11.05
CA ALA A 109 -0.23 8.33 -9.87
C ALA A 109 -0.13 6.85 -10.26
N VAL A 110 -0.85 6.44 -11.30
CA VAL A 110 -0.81 5.07 -11.83
C VAL A 110 0.58 4.72 -12.33
N ALA A 111 1.19 5.57 -13.18
CA ALA A 111 2.52 5.33 -13.73
C ALA A 111 3.59 5.21 -12.64
N SER A 112 3.48 5.99 -11.56
CA SER A 112 4.41 5.97 -10.42
C SER A 112 4.40 4.66 -9.64
N THR A 113 3.32 3.88 -9.74
CA THR A 113 3.20 2.58 -9.05
C THR A 113 3.63 1.40 -9.90
N ARG A 114 3.83 1.57 -11.20
CA ARG A 114 4.09 0.47 -12.14
C ARG A 114 5.53 0.45 -12.63
N TYR A 115 6.08 -0.73 -12.72
CA TYR A 115 7.37 -0.93 -13.38
C TYR A 115 7.26 -0.74 -14.89
N PRO A 116 8.36 -0.31 -15.56
CA PRO A 116 8.41 -0.27 -17.03
C PRO A 116 8.06 -1.63 -17.67
N PRO A 117 7.46 -1.63 -18.87
CA PRO A 117 7.11 -0.48 -19.70
C PRO A 117 5.78 0.20 -19.35
N GLU A 118 5.00 -0.33 -18.38
CA GLU A 118 3.67 0.17 -18.01
C GLU A 118 3.71 1.46 -17.17
N GLY A 119 4.86 1.79 -16.60
CA GLY A 119 5.03 2.97 -15.75
C GLY A 119 6.50 3.37 -15.56
N ILE A 120 6.74 4.16 -14.51
CA ILE A 120 8.04 4.82 -14.24
C ILE A 120 8.63 4.43 -12.88
N ARG A 121 8.07 3.44 -12.17
CA ARG A 121 8.60 2.99 -10.88
C ARG A 121 10.03 2.50 -11.02
N GLY A 122 10.96 3.07 -10.22
CA GLY A 122 12.34 2.59 -10.16
C GLY A 122 12.43 1.16 -9.61
N VAL A 123 13.29 0.34 -10.21
CA VAL A 123 13.47 -1.07 -9.86
C VAL A 123 14.52 -1.22 -8.76
N SER A 124 14.17 -1.98 -7.73
CA SER A 124 15.11 -2.53 -6.74
C SER A 124 14.86 -4.03 -6.61
N VAL A 125 15.90 -4.84 -6.69
CA VAL A 125 15.77 -6.31 -6.68
C VAL A 125 15.50 -6.86 -5.28
N SER A 126 15.83 -6.10 -4.23
CA SER A 126 15.62 -6.52 -2.84
C SER A 126 15.13 -5.35 -1.99
N HIS A 127 13.91 -5.44 -1.51
CA HIS A 127 13.27 -4.49 -0.61
C HIS A 127 12.19 -5.20 0.23
N ARG A 128 11.69 -4.54 1.28
CA ARG A 128 10.70 -5.13 2.19
C ARG A 128 9.42 -5.59 1.47
N GLY A 129 8.95 -4.82 0.48
CA GLY A 129 7.73 -5.13 -0.27
C GLY A 129 7.82 -6.44 -1.07
N ASN A 130 9.00 -6.85 -1.54
CA ASN A 130 9.19 -8.15 -2.19
C ASN A 130 9.80 -9.20 -1.25
N MET A 131 9.66 -9.00 0.09
CA MET A 131 10.25 -9.86 1.12
C MET A 131 11.75 -10.10 0.89
N PHE A 132 12.47 -9.02 0.60
CA PHE A 132 13.93 -9.05 0.35
C PHE A 132 14.34 -9.98 -0.79
N GLY A 133 13.53 -10.00 -1.86
CA GLY A 133 13.78 -10.78 -3.07
C GLY A 133 13.33 -12.24 -3.01
N THR A 134 12.57 -12.64 -1.97
CA THR A 134 12.12 -14.03 -1.81
C THR A 134 10.75 -14.34 -2.43
N VAL A 135 10.02 -13.32 -2.91
CA VAL A 135 8.72 -13.52 -3.58
C VAL A 135 8.95 -13.94 -5.04
N PRO A 136 8.53 -15.15 -5.44
CA PRO A 136 8.65 -15.59 -6.82
C PRO A 136 7.85 -14.68 -7.77
N ASP A 137 8.41 -14.40 -8.95
CA ASP A 137 7.75 -13.66 -10.02
C ASP A 137 7.19 -12.28 -9.61
N TYR A 138 7.78 -11.67 -8.57
CA TYR A 138 7.30 -10.39 -8.01
C TYR A 138 7.08 -9.32 -9.07
N PHE A 139 8.05 -9.11 -9.96
CA PHE A 139 7.96 -8.07 -10.99
C PHE A 139 6.84 -8.33 -12.00
N ALA A 140 6.63 -9.59 -12.39
CA ALA A 140 5.56 -9.96 -13.31
C ALA A 140 4.15 -9.80 -12.72
N GLN A 141 4.03 -9.88 -11.39
CA GLN A 141 2.76 -9.82 -10.67
C GLN A 141 2.45 -8.43 -10.10
N SER A 142 3.47 -7.64 -9.77
CA SER A 142 3.33 -6.40 -8.98
C SER A 142 2.38 -5.40 -9.64
N ASN A 143 2.59 -5.05 -10.93
CA ASN A 143 1.80 -4.03 -11.61
C ASN A 143 0.28 -4.30 -11.56
N LYS A 144 -0.12 -5.56 -11.66
CA LYS A 144 -1.54 -5.98 -11.66
C LYS A 144 -2.19 -5.90 -10.28
N ASN A 145 -1.39 -5.96 -9.23
CA ASN A 145 -1.85 -6.12 -7.85
C ASN A 145 -1.79 -4.84 -7.01
N ILE A 146 -1.44 -3.70 -7.59
CA ILE A 146 -1.50 -2.42 -6.91
C ILE A 146 -2.88 -1.79 -7.10
N SER A 147 -3.47 -1.29 -6.01
CA SER A 147 -4.72 -0.54 -5.98
C SER A 147 -4.43 0.93 -5.73
N ILE A 148 -5.10 1.83 -6.46
CA ILE A 148 -5.00 3.28 -6.32
C ILE A 148 -6.42 3.84 -6.22
N LEU A 149 -6.62 4.69 -5.23
CA LEU A 149 -7.86 5.36 -4.87
C LEU A 149 -7.63 6.87 -4.91
#